data_47b60c2efea2c647ca0677ac62edfabb
#
_entry.id   47b60c2efea2c647ca0677ac62edfabb
#
_cell.length_a   1.000
_cell.length_b   1.000
_cell.length_c   1.000
_cell.angle_alpha   90.00
_cell.angle_beta   90.00
_cell.angle_gamma   90.00
#
_symmetry.space_group_name_H-M   'P 1'
#
loop_
_entity.id
_entity.type
_entity.pdbx_description
1 polymer ?
#
loop_
_entity_poly.entity_id
_entity_poly.type
_entity_poly.pdbx_seq_one_letter_code
_entity_poly.pdbx_strand_id
1 'polypeptide(L)'
;MRHIIFAALSAFLVIASIVQAGHHEETEKPPVIGMGLSAGGESKPLYAGALSNMKIWEEYIQAHNDRDFEKIASMNAEDFSVVMADGQRVVGSKAQRETLEGWIRESNTTWEIQWIIPNNAENDDGEMEEWLATGQMLTMTDSEGNTSMEYHLVDVKLDEGKIALGYVASMENLTAQ
;
A
#
# COMPACT_ATOMS: atom_id res chain seq x y z
N MET A 1 66.26 -27.95 -59.73
CA MET A 1 65.51 -26.70 -59.77
C MET A 1 64.15 -27.00 -59.19
N ARG A 2 63.90 -26.53 -57.96
CA ARG A 2 62.67 -26.82 -57.12
C ARG A 2 61.77 -25.61 -57.23
N HIS A 3 60.59 -25.73 -57.76
CA HIS A 3 59.57 -24.70 -57.77
C HIS A 3 58.75 -24.80 -56.48
N ILE A 4 58.79 -23.72 -55.69
CA ILE A 4 57.96 -23.55 -54.49
C ILE A 4 56.72 -22.79 -54.89
N ILE A 5 55.54 -23.43 -54.77
CA ILE A 5 54.24 -22.82 -55.00
C ILE A 5 53.77 -22.28 -53.68
N PHE A 6 53.61 -20.95 -53.58
CA PHE A 6 52.93 -20.29 -52.45
C PHE A 6 51.41 -20.31 -52.68
N ALA A 7 50.70 -21.03 -51.84
CA ALA A 7 49.25 -20.95 -51.76
C ALA A 7 48.87 -19.87 -50.77
N ALA A 8 48.24 -18.80 -51.28
CA ALA A 8 47.68 -17.75 -50.44
C ALA A 8 46.28 -18.19 -49.89
N LEU A 9 46.18 -18.38 -48.60
CA LEU A 9 44.94 -18.70 -47.91
C LEU A 9 44.22 -17.39 -47.54
N SER A 10 43.17 -17.02 -48.27
CA SER A 10 42.35 -15.87 -47.98
C SER A 10 41.32 -16.24 -46.89
N ALA A 11 41.51 -15.76 -45.69
CA ALA A 11 40.55 -15.88 -44.59
C ALA A 11 39.45 -14.83 -44.76
N PHE A 12 38.25 -15.29 -45.09
CA PHE A 12 37.03 -14.45 -45.06
C PHE A 12 36.58 -14.31 -43.63
N LEU A 13 36.74 -13.10 -43.04
CA LEU A 13 36.19 -12.76 -41.74
C LEU A 13 34.72 -12.34 -41.91
N VAL A 14 33.78 -13.23 -41.61
CA VAL A 14 32.36 -12.89 -41.53
C VAL A 14 32.11 -12.20 -40.18
N ILE A 15 31.96 -10.87 -40.21
CA ILE A 15 31.50 -10.10 -39.06
C ILE A 15 29.98 -10.27 -39.00
N ALA A 16 29.52 -11.17 -38.14
CA ALA A 16 28.10 -11.25 -37.77
C ALA A 16 27.76 -10.04 -36.87
N SER A 17 27.11 -9.04 -37.46
CA SER A 17 26.50 -7.94 -36.70
C SER A 17 25.32 -8.49 -35.93
N ILE A 18 25.51 -8.70 -34.60
CA ILE A 18 24.40 -8.98 -33.69
C ILE A 18 23.63 -7.66 -33.55
N VAL A 19 22.54 -7.54 -34.27
CA VAL A 19 21.53 -6.50 -34.01
C VAL A 19 20.87 -6.89 -32.68
N GLN A 20 21.35 -6.31 -31.60
CA GLN A 20 20.70 -6.40 -30.30
C GLN A 20 19.43 -5.53 -30.41
N ALA A 21 18.29 -6.16 -30.70
CA ALA A 21 16.99 -5.55 -30.58
C ALA A 21 16.80 -5.27 -29.09
N GLY A 22 17.06 -4.02 -28.68
CA GLY A 22 16.67 -3.54 -27.38
C GLY A 22 15.15 -3.63 -27.32
N HIS A 23 14.62 -4.64 -26.64
CA HIS A 23 13.27 -4.59 -26.13
C HIS A 23 13.27 -3.42 -25.14
N HIS A 24 12.83 -2.24 -25.56
CA HIS A 24 12.21 -1.30 -24.66
C HIS A 24 10.93 -2.01 -24.21
N GLU A 25 10.95 -2.62 -23.02
CA GLU A 25 9.73 -2.84 -22.27
C GLU A 25 9.14 -1.44 -22.04
N GLU A 26 8.22 -1.02 -22.90
CA GLU A 26 7.25 -0.02 -22.51
C GLU A 26 6.57 -0.63 -21.29
N THR A 27 6.88 -0.11 -20.08
CA THR A 27 6.14 -0.46 -18.89
C THR A 27 4.71 -0.04 -19.15
N GLU A 28 3.85 -1.01 -19.50
CA GLU A 28 2.42 -0.76 -19.67
C GLU A 28 1.92 -0.06 -18.42
N LYS A 29 1.27 1.09 -18.58
CA LYS A 29 0.65 1.79 -17.45
C LYS A 29 -0.32 0.83 -16.77
N PRO A 30 -0.36 0.81 -15.42
CA PRO A 30 -1.33 -0.01 -14.72
C PRO A 30 -2.75 0.25 -15.22
N PRO A 31 -3.64 -0.75 -15.23
CA PRO A 31 -5.01 -0.56 -15.69
C PRO A 31 -5.75 0.47 -14.83
N VAL A 32 -6.60 1.27 -15.48
CA VAL A 32 -7.50 2.18 -14.79
C VAL A 32 -8.61 1.36 -14.15
N ILE A 33 -8.79 1.53 -12.84
CA ILE A 33 -9.79 0.81 -12.04
C ILE A 33 -10.93 1.71 -11.53
N GLY A 34 -10.81 3.02 -11.72
CA GLY A 34 -11.81 3.99 -11.30
C GLY A 34 -11.41 5.42 -11.60
N MET A 35 -12.18 6.34 -11.06
CA MET A 35 -11.93 7.79 -11.14
C MET A 35 -12.01 8.38 -9.73
N GLY A 36 -11.12 9.31 -9.42
CA GLY A 36 -11.12 10.12 -8.21
C GLY A 36 -11.21 11.61 -8.55
N LEU A 37 -11.41 12.43 -7.52
CA LEU A 37 -11.29 13.88 -7.62
C LEU A 37 -10.01 14.32 -6.91
N SER A 38 -9.22 15.15 -7.57
CA SER A 38 -8.11 15.83 -6.93
C SER A 38 -8.62 16.84 -5.89
N ALA A 39 -7.74 17.37 -5.04
CA ALA A 39 -8.10 18.43 -4.10
C ALA A 39 -8.62 19.69 -4.83
N GLY A 40 -8.17 19.94 -6.06
CA GLY A 40 -8.68 20.99 -6.94
C GLY A 40 -10.05 20.67 -7.59
N GLY A 41 -10.63 19.46 -7.35
CA GLY A 41 -11.91 19.05 -7.92
C GLY A 41 -11.82 18.55 -9.37
N GLU A 42 -10.62 18.30 -9.88
CA GLU A 42 -10.40 17.74 -11.21
C GLU A 42 -10.53 16.22 -11.18
N SER A 43 -11.25 15.65 -12.14
CA SER A 43 -11.41 14.20 -12.26
C SER A 43 -10.14 13.56 -12.82
N LYS A 44 -9.51 12.67 -12.05
CA LYS A 44 -8.31 11.94 -12.43
C LYS A 44 -8.52 10.42 -12.37
N PRO A 45 -7.84 9.64 -13.23
CA PRO A 45 -7.93 8.18 -13.20
C PRO A 45 -7.27 7.61 -11.92
N LEU A 46 -7.91 6.58 -11.36
CA LEU A 46 -7.30 5.70 -10.37
C LEU A 46 -6.78 4.46 -11.09
N TYR A 47 -5.56 4.09 -10.80
CA TYR A 47 -4.88 2.95 -11.39
C TYR A 47 -4.80 1.79 -10.39
N ALA A 48 -4.69 0.56 -10.90
CA ALA A 48 -4.39 -0.58 -10.04
C ALA A 48 -3.03 -0.40 -9.38
N GLY A 49 -2.98 -0.58 -8.06
CA GLY A 49 -1.75 -0.56 -7.26
C GLY A 49 -1.07 -1.93 -7.20
N ALA A 50 0.12 -1.97 -6.62
CA ALA A 50 0.88 -3.20 -6.44
C ALA A 50 0.21 -4.11 -5.40
N LEU A 51 -0.08 -5.37 -5.77
CA LEU A 51 -0.67 -6.36 -4.84
C LEU A 51 0.23 -6.64 -3.63
N SER A 52 1.56 -6.44 -3.75
CA SER A 52 2.49 -6.56 -2.63
C SER A 52 2.18 -5.61 -1.47
N ASN A 53 1.56 -4.46 -1.76
CA ASN A 53 1.21 -3.46 -0.74
C ASN A 53 0.12 -3.95 0.22
N MET A 54 -0.70 -4.93 -0.19
CA MET A 54 -1.69 -5.56 0.70
C MET A 54 -1.02 -6.16 1.94
N LYS A 55 0.17 -6.76 1.77
CA LYS A 55 0.91 -7.38 2.87
C LYS A 55 1.32 -6.37 3.95
N ILE A 56 1.59 -5.11 3.57
CA ILE A 56 1.91 -4.04 4.52
C ILE A 56 0.73 -3.83 5.48
N TRP A 57 -0.49 -3.76 4.93
CA TRP A 57 -1.69 -3.59 5.73
C TRP A 57 -2.03 -4.81 6.57
N GLU A 58 -1.89 -6.02 6.02
CA GLU A 58 -2.07 -7.27 6.76
C GLU A 58 -1.15 -7.35 7.98
N GLU A 59 0.15 -7.04 7.81
CA GLU A 59 1.11 -7.00 8.92
C GLU A 59 0.79 -5.89 9.93
N TYR A 60 0.29 -4.74 9.46
CA TYR A 60 -0.08 -3.63 10.32
C TYR A 60 -1.27 -3.98 11.21
N ILE A 61 -2.31 -4.57 10.65
CA ILE A 61 -3.50 -5.02 11.39
C ILE A 61 -3.16 -6.19 12.32
N GLN A 62 -2.29 -7.11 11.90
CA GLN A 62 -1.80 -8.16 12.79
C GLN A 62 -1.06 -7.56 14.01
N ALA A 63 -0.21 -6.55 13.80
CA ALA A 63 0.47 -5.87 14.90
C ALA A 63 -0.51 -5.18 15.87
N HIS A 64 -1.63 -4.64 15.36
CA HIS A 64 -2.71 -4.11 16.21
C HIS A 64 -3.36 -5.22 17.05
N ASN A 65 -3.67 -6.37 16.46
CA ASN A 65 -4.22 -7.52 17.15
C ASN A 65 -3.26 -8.09 18.21
N ASP A 66 -1.97 -8.08 17.91
CA ASP A 66 -0.91 -8.57 18.82
C ASP A 66 -0.52 -7.55 19.90
N ARG A 67 -1.03 -6.31 19.82
CA ARG A 67 -0.64 -5.20 20.70
C ARG A 67 0.84 -4.83 20.60
N ASP A 68 1.45 -5.12 19.44
CA ASP A 68 2.86 -4.81 19.17
C ASP A 68 3.01 -3.34 18.71
N PHE A 69 2.96 -2.45 19.69
CA PHE A 69 3.04 -1.00 19.43
C PHE A 69 4.40 -0.57 18.84
N GLU A 70 5.46 -1.31 19.12
CA GLU A 70 6.78 -1.02 18.53
C GLU A 70 6.77 -1.38 17.03
N LYS A 71 6.18 -2.52 16.67
CA LYS A 71 5.99 -2.91 15.26
C LYS A 71 5.12 -1.89 14.54
N ILE A 72 3.97 -1.49 15.12
CA ILE A 72 3.09 -0.46 14.56
C ILE A 72 3.89 0.82 14.29
N ALA A 73 4.61 1.33 15.30
CA ALA A 73 5.41 2.54 15.15
C ALA A 73 6.50 2.43 14.09
N SER A 74 7.13 1.25 13.94
CA SER A 74 8.17 1.00 12.93
C SER A 74 7.63 0.98 11.49
N MET A 75 6.34 0.69 11.33
CA MET A 75 5.65 0.65 10.03
C MET A 75 5.10 2.02 9.60
N ASN A 76 5.04 2.98 10.51
CA ASN A 76 4.62 4.35 10.19
C ASN A 76 5.75 5.15 9.54
N ALA A 77 5.41 6.04 8.63
CA ALA A 77 6.30 7.08 8.13
C ALA A 77 6.62 8.10 9.25
N GLU A 78 7.64 8.92 9.05
CA GLU A 78 8.06 9.92 10.05
C GLU A 78 6.96 10.96 10.28
N ASP A 79 6.25 11.36 9.22
CA ASP A 79 5.15 12.33 9.21
C ASP A 79 3.76 11.69 9.34
N PHE A 80 3.70 10.45 9.82
CA PHE A 80 2.45 9.69 9.99
C PHE A 80 1.33 10.51 10.63
N SER A 81 0.12 10.40 10.06
CA SER A 81 -1.10 10.89 10.69
C SER A 81 -2.31 10.04 10.32
N VAL A 82 -3.33 10.07 11.16
CA VAL A 82 -4.62 9.44 10.87
C VAL A 82 -5.76 10.38 11.27
N VAL A 83 -6.78 10.46 10.43
CA VAL A 83 -8.05 11.13 10.71
C VAL A 83 -9.05 10.05 11.11
N MET A 84 -9.51 10.13 12.35
CA MET A 84 -10.46 9.18 12.93
C MET A 84 -11.88 9.47 12.45
N ALA A 85 -12.80 8.51 12.64
CA ALA A 85 -14.20 8.62 12.20
C ALA A 85 -14.95 9.82 12.81
N ASP A 86 -14.56 10.28 13.99
CA ASP A 86 -15.11 11.49 14.65
C ASP A 86 -14.49 12.79 14.15
N GLY A 87 -13.55 12.71 13.17
CA GLY A 87 -12.80 13.84 12.61
C GLY A 87 -11.56 14.24 13.41
N GLN A 88 -11.27 13.59 14.54
CA GLN A 88 -10.04 13.85 15.28
C GLN A 88 -8.82 13.43 14.44
N ARG A 89 -7.80 14.27 14.45
CA ARG A 89 -6.51 13.94 13.82
C ARG A 89 -5.48 13.55 14.86
N VAL A 90 -4.92 12.36 14.71
CA VAL A 90 -3.80 11.86 15.52
C VAL A 90 -2.53 11.99 14.67
N VAL A 91 -1.48 12.63 15.19
CA VAL A 91 -0.23 12.90 14.47
C VAL A 91 0.95 12.26 15.18
N GLY A 92 1.67 11.45 14.44
CA GLY A 92 2.87 10.74 14.90
C GLY A 92 2.58 9.46 15.68
N SER A 93 3.52 8.53 15.62
CA SER A 93 3.40 7.19 16.20
C SER A 93 3.21 7.21 17.73
N LYS A 94 3.77 8.21 18.42
CA LYS A 94 3.59 8.33 19.86
C LYS A 94 2.13 8.62 20.25
N ALA A 95 1.52 9.61 19.60
CA ALA A 95 0.12 9.96 19.85
C ALA A 95 -0.81 8.80 19.43
N GLN A 96 -0.51 8.11 18.33
CA GLN A 96 -1.23 6.92 17.93
C GLN A 96 -1.18 5.83 19.01
N ARG A 97 0.02 5.55 19.55
CA ARG A 97 0.18 4.57 20.62
C ARG A 97 -0.67 4.91 21.84
N GLU A 98 -0.62 6.16 22.30
CA GLU A 98 -1.40 6.63 23.46
C GLU A 98 -2.91 6.46 23.22
N THR A 99 -3.39 6.76 22.00
CA THR A 99 -4.78 6.57 21.60
C THR A 99 -5.17 5.09 21.60
N LEU A 100 -4.35 4.24 20.98
CA LEU A 100 -4.61 2.79 20.91
C LEU A 100 -4.57 2.13 22.28
N GLU A 101 -3.57 2.45 23.13
CA GLU A 101 -3.50 1.93 24.49
C GLU A 101 -4.70 2.34 25.35
N GLY A 102 -5.20 3.57 25.17
CA GLY A 102 -6.42 4.05 25.81
C GLY A 102 -7.63 3.23 25.39
N TRP A 103 -7.84 3.14 24.11
CA TRP A 103 -8.96 2.42 23.52
C TRP A 103 -8.97 0.91 23.86
N ILE A 104 -7.84 0.24 23.69
CA ILE A 104 -7.69 -1.18 24.01
C ILE A 104 -7.91 -1.46 25.52
N ARG A 105 -7.57 -0.52 26.40
CA ARG A 105 -7.84 -0.66 27.84
C ARG A 105 -9.32 -0.63 28.17
N GLU A 106 -10.10 0.14 27.41
CA GLU A 106 -11.55 0.29 27.61
C GLU A 106 -12.33 -0.83 26.92
N SER A 107 -11.81 -1.32 25.79
CA SER A 107 -12.43 -2.38 25.01
C SER A 107 -11.36 -3.33 24.46
N ASN A 108 -11.51 -4.63 24.66
CA ASN A 108 -10.61 -5.61 24.06
C ASN A 108 -10.90 -5.74 22.55
N THR A 109 -10.46 -4.74 21.77
CA THR A 109 -10.74 -4.63 20.33
C THR A 109 -9.87 -5.57 19.53
N THR A 110 -10.49 -6.25 18.55
CA THR A 110 -9.81 -7.02 17.51
C THR A 110 -10.26 -6.55 16.14
N TRP A 111 -9.37 -6.65 15.14
CA TRP A 111 -9.59 -6.23 13.76
C TRP A 111 -9.53 -7.43 12.82
N GLU A 112 -10.51 -7.55 11.92
CA GLU A 112 -10.54 -8.56 10.88
C GLU A 112 -10.69 -7.87 9.52
N ILE A 113 -9.70 -8.04 8.63
CA ILE A 113 -9.73 -7.49 7.28
C ILE A 113 -10.76 -8.25 6.45
N GLN A 114 -11.69 -7.54 5.84
CA GLN A 114 -12.69 -8.10 4.93
C GLN A 114 -12.23 -8.03 3.47
N TRP A 115 -11.57 -6.93 3.11
CA TRP A 115 -11.00 -6.73 1.76
C TRP A 115 -9.94 -5.62 1.77
N ILE A 116 -9.04 -5.67 0.78
CA ILE A 116 -8.03 -4.64 0.50
C ILE A 116 -7.98 -4.44 -1.01
N ILE A 117 -7.98 -3.19 -1.45
CA ILE A 117 -7.82 -2.80 -2.85
C ILE A 117 -6.65 -1.82 -2.95
N PRO A 118 -5.47 -2.28 -3.42
CA PRO A 118 -4.36 -1.36 -3.71
C PRO A 118 -4.69 -0.53 -4.94
N ASN A 119 -4.44 0.76 -4.85
CA ASN A 119 -4.65 1.69 -5.93
C ASN A 119 -3.57 2.78 -5.94
N ASN A 120 -3.40 3.43 -7.08
CA ASN A 120 -2.51 4.56 -7.25
C ASN A 120 -3.31 5.74 -7.79
N ALA A 121 -3.03 6.92 -7.25
CA ALA A 121 -3.66 8.17 -7.64
C ALA A 121 -2.58 9.23 -7.93
N GLU A 122 -2.80 10.03 -8.98
CA GLU A 122 -1.95 11.19 -9.25
C GLU A 122 -2.38 12.37 -8.38
N ASN A 123 -1.46 12.94 -7.61
CA ASN A 123 -1.71 14.14 -6.81
C ASN A 123 -1.79 15.40 -7.68
N ASP A 124 -1.96 16.57 -7.06
CA ASP A 124 -2.09 17.84 -7.79
C ASP A 124 -0.76 18.31 -8.42
N ASP A 125 0.39 17.82 -7.92
CA ASP A 125 1.73 18.08 -8.44
C ASP A 125 2.11 17.13 -9.60
N GLY A 126 1.25 16.16 -9.94
CA GLY A 126 1.47 15.17 -10.99
C GLY A 126 2.30 13.96 -10.55
N GLU A 127 2.52 13.79 -9.25
CA GLU A 127 3.23 12.65 -8.68
C GLU A 127 2.25 11.51 -8.38
N MET A 128 2.69 10.27 -8.61
CA MET A 128 1.89 9.08 -8.34
C MET A 128 2.02 8.68 -6.88
N GLU A 129 0.90 8.66 -6.16
CA GLU A 129 0.80 8.23 -4.78
C GLU A 129 0.25 6.81 -4.70
N GLU A 130 0.76 6.03 -3.75
CA GLU A 130 0.30 4.67 -3.47
C GLU A 130 -0.73 4.68 -2.33
N TRP A 131 -1.87 4.02 -2.57
CA TRP A 131 -2.99 3.96 -1.63
C TRP A 131 -3.52 2.54 -1.47
N LEU A 132 -4.16 2.30 -0.33
CA LEU A 132 -4.97 1.11 -0.05
C LEU A 132 -6.36 1.56 0.39
N ALA A 133 -7.39 1.17 -0.34
CA ALA A 133 -8.76 1.23 0.18
C ALA A 133 -9.05 -0.11 0.86
N THR A 134 -9.57 -0.10 2.10
CA THR A 134 -9.75 -1.32 2.88
C THR A 134 -11.04 -1.29 3.68
N GLY A 135 -11.65 -2.46 3.85
CA GLY A 135 -12.77 -2.67 4.75
C GLY A 135 -12.39 -3.69 5.84
N GLN A 136 -12.74 -3.37 7.08
CA GLN A 136 -12.42 -4.23 8.21
C GLN A 136 -13.53 -4.23 9.26
N MET A 137 -13.72 -5.36 9.89
CA MET A 137 -14.62 -5.53 11.02
C MET A 137 -13.85 -5.37 12.32
N LEU A 138 -14.37 -4.56 13.22
CA LEU A 138 -13.90 -4.45 14.58
C LEU A 138 -14.86 -5.17 15.50
N THR A 139 -14.31 -5.97 16.40
CA THR A 139 -15.06 -6.54 17.53
C THR A 139 -14.49 -5.98 18.81
N MET A 140 -15.33 -5.32 19.58
CA MET A 140 -14.98 -4.73 20.87
C MET A 140 -15.66 -5.51 21.97
N THR A 141 -14.92 -5.86 23.03
CA THR A 141 -15.45 -6.58 24.20
C THR A 141 -15.19 -5.74 25.43
N ASP A 142 -16.24 -5.34 26.12
CA ASP A 142 -16.14 -4.57 27.36
C ASP A 142 -15.70 -5.44 28.56
N SER A 143 -15.51 -4.81 29.71
CA SER A 143 -15.10 -5.50 30.95
C SER A 143 -16.16 -6.46 31.51
N GLU A 144 -17.40 -6.38 31.07
CA GLU A 144 -18.51 -7.26 31.46
C GLU A 144 -18.64 -8.44 30.48
N GLY A 145 -17.88 -8.45 29.37
CA GLY A 145 -17.91 -9.49 28.35
C GLY A 145 -18.96 -9.25 27.25
N ASN A 146 -19.61 -8.08 27.23
CA ASN A 146 -20.51 -7.72 26.15
C ASN A 146 -19.70 -7.36 24.91
N THR A 147 -20.16 -7.80 23.73
CA THR A 147 -19.51 -7.52 22.46
C THR A 147 -20.33 -6.53 21.62
N SER A 148 -19.62 -5.60 20.98
CA SER A 148 -20.16 -4.73 19.94
C SER A 148 -19.28 -4.86 18.69
N MET A 149 -19.86 -4.54 17.53
CA MET A 149 -19.16 -4.62 16.25
C MET A 149 -19.30 -3.31 15.49
N GLU A 150 -18.22 -2.90 14.86
CA GLU A 150 -18.17 -1.76 13.95
C GLU A 150 -17.53 -2.20 12.64
N TYR A 151 -17.98 -1.60 11.54
CA TYR A 151 -17.34 -1.77 10.24
C TYR A 151 -16.60 -0.50 9.89
N HIS A 152 -15.29 -0.61 9.65
CA HIS A 152 -14.46 0.50 9.26
C HIS A 152 -14.10 0.42 7.78
N LEU A 153 -14.27 1.55 7.09
CA LEU A 153 -13.65 1.82 5.80
C LEU A 153 -12.43 2.68 6.06
N VAL A 154 -11.29 2.27 5.55
CA VAL A 154 -10.03 2.99 5.77
C VAL A 154 -9.31 3.19 4.43
N ASP A 155 -9.02 4.45 4.11
CA ASP A 155 -8.09 4.79 3.03
C ASP A 155 -6.72 5.06 3.64
N VAL A 156 -5.69 4.39 3.10
CA VAL A 156 -4.33 4.44 3.62
C VAL A 156 -3.38 4.87 2.52
N LYS A 157 -2.67 5.98 2.74
CA LYS A 157 -1.55 6.38 1.89
C LYS A 157 -0.28 5.69 2.36
N LEU A 158 0.46 5.14 1.41
CA LEU A 158 1.79 4.61 1.63
C LEU A 158 2.85 5.60 1.13
N ASP A 159 3.96 5.66 1.85
CA ASP A 159 5.17 6.35 1.45
C ASP A 159 6.37 5.44 1.70
N GLU A 160 7.09 5.11 0.62
CA GLU A 160 8.23 4.17 0.66
C GLU A 160 7.94 2.86 1.43
N GLY A 161 6.72 2.33 1.26
CA GLY A 161 6.27 1.09 1.91
C GLY A 161 5.91 1.26 3.40
N LYS A 162 5.74 2.47 3.89
CA LYS A 162 5.28 2.81 5.24
C LYS A 162 3.91 3.48 5.21
N ILE A 163 3.19 3.40 6.32
CA ILE A 163 1.91 4.07 6.50
C ILE A 163 2.16 5.56 6.77
N ALA A 164 1.77 6.44 5.85
CA ALA A 164 1.95 7.88 6.00
C ALA A 164 0.68 8.59 6.45
N LEU A 165 -0.48 8.19 5.91
CA LEU A 165 -1.75 8.84 6.22
C LEU A 165 -2.87 7.80 6.23
N GLY A 166 -3.80 7.94 7.17
CA GLY A 166 -5.03 7.16 7.20
C GLY A 166 -6.27 8.05 7.30
N TYR A 167 -7.36 7.64 6.63
CA TYR A 167 -8.70 8.19 6.82
C TYR A 167 -9.62 7.06 7.24
N VAL A 168 -10.30 7.20 8.36
CA VAL A 168 -11.22 6.20 8.90
C VAL A 168 -12.65 6.70 8.83
N ALA A 169 -13.54 5.89 8.25
CA ALA A 169 -14.98 6.06 8.38
C ALA A 169 -15.55 4.82 9.09
N SER A 170 -16.47 5.00 10.02
CA SER A 170 -17.09 3.89 10.77
C SER A 170 -18.59 3.81 10.56
N MET A 171 -19.09 2.56 10.58
CA MET A 171 -20.50 2.23 10.73
C MET A 171 -20.66 1.46 12.03
N GLU A 172 -21.38 2.05 12.98
CA GLU A 172 -21.56 1.51 14.32
C GLU A 172 -22.81 0.61 14.41
N ASN A 173 -22.90 -0.15 15.50
CA ASN A 173 -24.08 -0.96 15.86
C ASN A 173 -24.49 -2.01 14.85
N LEU A 174 -23.53 -2.66 14.21
CA LEU A 174 -23.82 -3.84 13.41
C LEU A 174 -24.16 -5.00 14.36
N THR A 175 -25.42 -5.40 14.37
CA THR A 175 -25.82 -6.64 15.05
C THR A 175 -25.40 -7.83 14.21
N ALA A 176 -24.75 -8.82 14.84
CA ALA A 176 -24.47 -10.10 14.20
C ALA A 176 -25.80 -10.70 13.68
N GLN A 177 -25.85 -11.01 12.38
CA GLN A 177 -26.98 -11.70 11.76
C GLN A 177 -26.84 -13.22 11.93
#